data_12b85cda5320e934b30b087e231e9004
#
_entry.id   12b85cda5320e934b30b087e231e9004
#
_cell.length_a   1.000
_cell.length_b   1.000
_cell.length_c   1.000
_cell.angle_alpha   90.00
_cell.angle_beta   90.00
_cell.angle_gamma   90.00
#
_symmetry.space_group_name_H-M   'P 1'
#
loop_
_entity.id
_entity.type
_entity.pdbx_description
1 polymer ?
#
loop_
_entity_poly.entity_id
_entity_poly.type
_entity_poly.pdbx_seq_one_letter_code
_entity_poly.pdbx_strand_id
1 'polypeptide(L)'
;MKKTLILILCLFLCTVSFARKRVKVACVGNSITYGIGVSDPDKESYPARLQQMLGEGYTVERFGKPGATLLNKGHRPFMQQKEFKDALAFAGDVVVIHLGVNDTDPRDWPNYRDFFIADYRALIDSFRVANPECRILIARLTPIADRHPRFESGTRDWHDEIQLAIETIAKYAQVQLIDFHAPLYPYPFMLPDAVHPDKEGAAVLAKTVYEGITGDFGGLQMPEIYTDNMVLQHGRLLTIQGKADAGEKVTVSIDRQQLQAVTGADGKWAVDVRPLKAGGPYTLTVSTEKRKQVYENVLAGEVWLCSGQSNMEFYLNWSATAAQDVPQAANSNIRFYDMKARWRTDAVEWDASVLDSLNHLQYYKDTQWTVCS
;
A
#
# COMPACT_ATOMS: atom_id res chain seq x y z
N MET A 1 -59.21 57.51 -11.73
CA MET A 1 -58.94 56.09 -11.93
C MET A 1 -57.53 56.00 -12.46
N LYS A 2 -56.56 55.66 -11.59
CA LYS A 2 -55.12 55.41 -12.00
C LYS A 2 -54.92 53.92 -12.16
N LYS A 3 -54.62 53.50 -13.38
CA LYS A 3 -54.24 52.11 -13.68
C LYS A 3 -52.75 51.92 -13.37
N THR A 4 -52.46 51.17 -12.34
CA THR A 4 -51.09 50.78 -11.97
C THR A 4 -50.72 49.58 -12.83
N LEU A 5 -49.71 49.74 -13.69
CA LEU A 5 -49.11 48.70 -14.53
C LEU A 5 -48.03 47.98 -13.72
N ILE A 6 -48.29 46.72 -13.34
CA ILE A 6 -47.30 45.87 -12.68
C ILE A 6 -46.41 45.22 -13.75
N LEU A 7 -45.15 45.63 -13.82
CA LEU A 7 -44.16 45.05 -14.70
C LEU A 7 -43.52 43.85 -13.97
N ILE A 8 -43.87 42.62 -14.35
CA ILE A 8 -43.23 41.41 -13.83
C ILE A 8 -41.93 41.21 -14.61
N LEU A 9 -40.81 41.49 -13.98
CA LEU A 9 -39.47 41.22 -14.48
C LEU A 9 -39.10 39.77 -14.17
N CYS A 10 -39.30 38.85 -15.13
CA CYS A 10 -38.78 37.50 -15.02
C CYS A 10 -37.27 37.50 -15.16
N LEU A 11 -36.56 37.45 -14.03
CA LEU A 11 -35.11 37.13 -14.02
C LEU A 11 -34.93 35.66 -14.37
N PHE A 12 -34.57 35.40 -15.63
CA PHE A 12 -34.01 34.13 -16.05
C PHE A 12 -32.58 34.03 -15.45
N LEU A 13 -32.43 33.41 -14.29
CA LEU A 13 -31.14 32.94 -13.81
C LEU A 13 -30.69 31.81 -14.73
N CYS A 14 -29.95 32.11 -15.79
CA CYS A 14 -29.13 31.14 -16.49
C CYS A 14 -28.04 30.68 -15.52
N THR A 15 -28.27 29.59 -14.83
CA THR A 15 -27.20 28.83 -14.17
C THR A 15 -26.33 28.25 -15.29
N VAL A 16 -25.28 28.96 -15.65
CA VAL A 16 -24.21 28.41 -16.47
C VAL A 16 -23.53 27.37 -15.60
N SER A 17 -24.00 26.11 -15.70
CA SER A 17 -23.29 24.97 -15.16
C SER A 17 -21.98 24.85 -15.94
N PHE A 18 -20.90 25.42 -15.42
CA PHE A 18 -19.57 25.09 -15.93
C PHE A 18 -19.37 23.59 -15.66
N ALA A 19 -19.54 22.78 -16.68
CA ALA A 19 -19.15 21.38 -16.60
C ALA A 19 -17.66 21.34 -16.20
N ARG A 20 -17.41 20.98 -14.97
CA ARG A 20 -16.02 20.85 -14.46
C ARG A 20 -15.30 19.86 -15.37
N LYS A 21 -14.20 20.31 -16.02
CA LYS A 21 -13.39 19.44 -16.88
C LYS A 21 -12.99 18.21 -16.06
N ARG A 22 -13.29 17.02 -16.57
CA ARG A 22 -12.89 15.77 -15.92
C ARG A 22 -11.38 15.63 -15.96
N VAL A 23 -10.80 15.16 -14.87
CA VAL A 23 -9.38 14.82 -14.78
C VAL A 23 -9.14 13.53 -15.59
N LYS A 24 -8.23 13.57 -16.53
CA LYS A 24 -7.88 12.44 -17.40
C LYS A 24 -6.77 11.63 -16.78
N VAL A 25 -7.01 10.34 -16.54
CA VAL A 25 -6.03 9.40 -15.98
C VAL A 25 -5.67 8.37 -17.05
N ALA A 26 -4.42 8.36 -17.49
CA ALA A 26 -3.88 7.38 -18.41
C ALA A 26 -3.18 6.25 -17.64
N CYS A 27 -3.72 5.04 -17.66
CA CYS A 27 -3.07 3.85 -17.12
C CYS A 27 -2.27 3.15 -18.21
N VAL A 28 -0.96 3.25 -18.14
CA VAL A 28 0.02 2.80 -19.14
C VAL A 28 0.75 1.57 -18.65
N GLY A 29 0.84 0.52 -19.47
CA GLY A 29 1.54 -0.69 -19.02
C GLY A 29 1.43 -1.89 -19.94
N ASN A 30 1.58 -3.05 -19.33
CA ASN A 30 1.60 -4.36 -19.99
C ASN A 30 0.26 -5.10 -19.87
N SER A 31 0.32 -6.45 -19.82
CA SER A 31 -0.82 -7.34 -19.66
C SER A 31 -1.61 -7.10 -18.36
N ILE A 32 -0.95 -6.70 -17.28
CA ILE A 32 -1.58 -6.41 -15.99
C ILE A 32 -2.45 -5.15 -16.12
N THR A 33 -1.95 -4.11 -16.77
CA THR A 33 -2.73 -2.90 -17.07
C THR A 33 -3.85 -3.20 -18.07
N TYR A 34 -3.64 -4.09 -19.03
CA TYR A 34 -4.69 -4.56 -19.94
C TYR A 34 -5.81 -5.27 -19.19
N GLY A 35 -5.48 -6.04 -18.14
CA GLY A 35 -6.42 -6.83 -17.36
C GLY A 35 -6.41 -8.32 -17.70
N ILE A 36 -5.24 -8.85 -18.11
CA ILE A 36 -5.06 -10.32 -18.10
C ILE A 36 -5.15 -10.80 -16.64
N GLY A 37 -5.86 -11.90 -16.42
CA GLY A 37 -6.11 -12.45 -15.08
C GLY A 37 -7.55 -12.24 -14.58
N VAL A 38 -8.31 -11.30 -15.18
CA VAL A 38 -9.72 -11.07 -14.84
C VAL A 38 -10.65 -11.52 -15.96
N SER A 39 -11.92 -11.79 -15.62
CA SER A 39 -12.92 -12.31 -16.58
C SER A 39 -13.42 -11.25 -17.55
N ASP A 40 -13.62 -10.03 -17.07
CA ASP A 40 -14.10 -8.87 -17.84
C ASP A 40 -13.16 -7.68 -17.61
N PRO A 41 -12.12 -7.50 -18.46
CA PRO A 41 -11.17 -6.41 -18.29
C PRO A 41 -11.79 -4.99 -18.28
N ASP A 42 -12.95 -4.82 -18.93
CA ASP A 42 -13.63 -3.51 -18.99
C ASP A 42 -14.34 -3.15 -17.68
N LYS A 43 -14.52 -4.12 -16.78
CA LYS A 43 -15.13 -3.91 -15.46
C LYS A 43 -14.20 -4.23 -14.29
N GLU A 44 -13.30 -5.20 -14.47
CA GLU A 44 -12.57 -5.82 -13.37
C GLU A 44 -11.06 -5.50 -13.38
N SER A 45 -10.51 -5.01 -14.50
CA SER A 45 -9.11 -4.55 -14.50
C SER A 45 -8.89 -3.41 -13.50
N TYR A 46 -7.65 -3.23 -13.03
CA TYR A 46 -7.39 -2.15 -12.06
C TYR A 46 -7.75 -0.75 -12.61
N PRO A 47 -7.57 -0.41 -13.92
CA PRO A 47 -8.02 0.87 -14.44
C PRO A 47 -9.54 1.04 -14.41
N ALA A 48 -10.29 -0.03 -14.72
CA ALA A 48 -11.75 0.00 -14.67
C ALA A 48 -12.29 0.18 -13.24
N ARG A 49 -11.69 -0.53 -12.27
CA ARG A 49 -12.02 -0.36 -10.84
C ARG A 49 -11.60 1.01 -10.32
N LEU A 50 -10.47 1.54 -10.77
CA LEU A 50 -10.03 2.88 -10.45
C LEU A 50 -11.04 3.93 -10.92
N GLN A 51 -11.60 3.78 -12.13
CA GLN A 51 -12.66 4.64 -12.63
C GLN A 51 -13.89 4.62 -11.69
N GLN A 52 -14.29 3.44 -11.22
CA GLN A 52 -15.39 3.32 -10.27
C GLN A 52 -15.12 4.04 -8.94
N MET A 53 -13.88 3.93 -8.42
CA MET A 53 -13.48 4.57 -7.18
C MET A 53 -13.37 6.10 -7.30
N LEU A 54 -12.84 6.60 -8.40
CA LEU A 54 -12.65 8.04 -8.64
C LEU A 54 -13.97 8.75 -9.05
N GLY A 55 -14.95 8.02 -9.59
CA GLY A 55 -16.25 8.55 -9.95
C GLY A 55 -16.25 9.46 -11.18
N GLU A 56 -17.33 10.23 -11.34
CA GLU A 56 -17.62 11.03 -12.54
C GLU A 56 -16.67 12.22 -12.77
N GLY A 57 -15.93 12.64 -11.73
CA GLY A 57 -14.95 13.72 -11.84
C GLY A 57 -13.71 13.35 -12.66
N TYR A 58 -13.56 12.09 -12.99
CA TYR A 58 -12.38 11.53 -13.66
C TYR A 58 -12.79 10.75 -14.92
N THR A 59 -11.85 10.64 -15.86
CA THR A 59 -11.90 9.75 -17.00
C THR A 59 -10.65 8.91 -16.99
N VAL A 60 -10.77 7.62 -16.68
CA VAL A 60 -9.65 6.67 -16.63
C VAL A 60 -9.63 5.84 -17.90
N GLU A 61 -8.52 5.88 -18.63
CA GLU A 61 -8.32 5.11 -19.84
C GLU A 61 -7.17 4.12 -19.69
N ARG A 62 -7.31 2.97 -20.34
CA ARG A 62 -6.43 1.82 -20.25
C ARG A 62 -5.58 1.69 -21.51
N PHE A 63 -4.27 1.85 -21.37
CA PHE A 63 -3.28 1.71 -22.44
C PHE A 63 -2.31 0.58 -22.12
N GLY A 64 -2.85 -0.61 -21.91
CA GLY A 64 -2.10 -1.83 -21.60
C GLY A 64 -1.82 -2.66 -22.85
N LYS A 65 -0.56 -3.07 -23.05
CA LYS A 65 -0.15 -3.99 -24.13
C LYS A 65 0.39 -5.29 -23.55
N PRO A 66 -0.31 -6.43 -23.68
CA PRO A 66 0.21 -7.72 -23.24
C PRO A 66 1.59 -8.02 -23.80
N GLY A 67 2.52 -8.42 -22.92
CA GLY A 67 3.91 -8.74 -23.26
C GLY A 67 4.80 -7.53 -23.52
N ALA A 68 4.31 -6.29 -23.35
CA ALA A 68 5.15 -5.12 -23.61
C ALA A 68 6.28 -4.98 -22.60
N THR A 69 7.47 -4.66 -23.11
CA THR A 69 8.67 -4.31 -22.35
C THR A 69 8.82 -2.79 -22.25
N LEU A 70 9.47 -2.35 -21.19
CA LEU A 70 9.95 -0.97 -21.09
C LEU A 70 11.12 -0.74 -22.03
N LEU A 71 12.09 -1.68 -22.04
CA LEU A 71 13.27 -1.62 -22.88
C LEU A 71 12.91 -1.45 -24.36
N ASN A 72 13.43 -0.41 -24.99
CA ASN A 72 13.22 -0.13 -26.41
C ASN A 72 13.92 -1.14 -27.34
N LYS A 73 14.88 -1.89 -26.82
CA LYS A 73 15.53 -3.02 -27.47
C LYS A 73 14.94 -4.37 -27.07
N GLY A 74 13.94 -4.38 -26.18
CA GLY A 74 13.27 -5.60 -25.74
C GLY A 74 12.47 -6.26 -26.85
N HIS A 75 11.98 -7.47 -26.57
CA HIS A 75 11.25 -8.25 -27.59
C HIS A 75 9.91 -7.65 -28.01
N ARG A 76 9.34 -6.72 -27.22
CA ARG A 76 8.09 -5.99 -27.53
C ARG A 76 8.07 -4.60 -26.89
N PRO A 77 8.86 -3.65 -27.38
CA PRO A 77 8.95 -2.32 -26.80
C PRO A 77 7.60 -1.59 -26.74
N PHE A 78 7.21 -1.09 -25.58
CA PHE A 78 5.95 -0.37 -25.41
C PHE A 78 5.88 0.90 -26.27
N MET A 79 6.97 1.66 -26.36
CA MET A 79 7.03 2.89 -27.14
C MET A 79 6.85 2.68 -28.65
N GLN A 80 6.91 1.43 -29.13
CA GLN A 80 6.63 1.08 -30.53
C GLN A 80 5.19 0.60 -30.75
N GLN A 81 4.40 0.45 -29.68
CA GLN A 81 3.03 -0.07 -29.78
C GLN A 81 2.01 1.05 -30.07
N LYS A 82 0.85 0.64 -30.59
CA LYS A 82 -0.28 1.54 -30.82
C LYS A 82 -0.75 2.19 -29.50
N GLU A 83 -0.78 1.41 -28.42
CA GLU A 83 -1.21 1.83 -27.10
C GLU A 83 -0.40 3.00 -26.54
N PHE A 84 0.89 3.09 -26.86
CA PHE A 84 1.71 4.24 -26.51
C PHE A 84 1.28 5.51 -27.26
N LYS A 85 1.03 5.39 -28.57
CA LYS A 85 0.57 6.53 -29.39
C LYS A 85 -0.79 7.04 -28.95
N ASP A 86 -1.69 6.12 -28.63
CA ASP A 86 -3.03 6.44 -28.13
C ASP A 86 -2.95 7.12 -26.76
N ALA A 87 -2.06 6.66 -25.86
CA ALA A 87 -1.84 7.28 -24.56
C ALA A 87 -1.30 8.71 -24.66
N LEU A 88 -0.38 8.95 -25.59
CA LEU A 88 0.11 10.31 -25.86
C LEU A 88 -1.00 11.22 -26.43
N ALA A 89 -1.80 10.71 -27.38
CA ALA A 89 -2.93 11.44 -27.94
C ALA A 89 -4.02 11.74 -26.91
N PHE A 90 -4.22 10.84 -25.94
CA PHE A 90 -5.13 11.06 -24.80
C PHE A 90 -4.67 12.24 -23.93
N ALA A 91 -3.38 12.50 -23.82
CA ALA A 91 -2.79 13.59 -23.04
C ALA A 91 -3.38 13.66 -21.62
N GLY A 92 -3.14 12.61 -20.83
CA GLY A 92 -3.66 12.48 -19.44
C GLY A 92 -3.16 13.60 -18.54
N ASP A 93 -4.02 14.08 -17.65
CA ASP A 93 -3.64 14.98 -16.55
C ASP A 93 -2.87 14.22 -15.46
N VAL A 94 -3.13 12.91 -15.35
CA VAL A 94 -2.39 11.95 -14.52
C VAL A 94 -1.99 10.77 -15.40
N VAL A 95 -0.73 10.35 -15.31
CA VAL A 95 -0.20 9.17 -16.02
C VAL A 95 0.32 8.17 -14.99
N VAL A 96 -0.20 6.95 -15.02
CA VAL A 96 0.23 5.84 -14.15
C VAL A 96 0.96 4.83 -15.01
N ILE A 97 2.24 4.56 -14.71
CA ILE A 97 3.08 3.68 -15.51
C ILE A 97 3.44 2.41 -14.72
N HIS A 98 3.09 1.25 -15.26
CA HIS A 98 3.48 -0.06 -14.76
C HIS A 98 4.11 -0.90 -15.87
N LEU A 99 5.42 -0.79 -16.03
CA LEU A 99 6.25 -1.51 -17.02
C LEU A 99 7.53 -2.04 -16.36
N GLY A 100 8.08 -3.12 -16.89
CA GLY A 100 9.30 -3.76 -16.39
C GLY A 100 9.13 -5.26 -16.09
N VAL A 101 7.90 -5.74 -15.87
CA VAL A 101 7.66 -7.18 -15.58
C VAL A 101 8.13 -8.06 -16.74
N ASN A 102 7.86 -7.70 -17.98
CA ASN A 102 8.27 -8.46 -19.16
C ASN A 102 9.76 -8.33 -19.47
N ASP A 103 10.39 -7.29 -18.95
CA ASP A 103 11.83 -7.06 -19.09
C ASP A 103 12.67 -8.08 -18.32
N THR A 104 12.07 -8.82 -17.38
CA THR A 104 12.67 -9.98 -16.73
C THR A 104 12.89 -11.19 -17.67
N ASP A 105 12.50 -11.09 -18.95
CA ASP A 105 12.73 -12.13 -19.93
C ASP A 105 14.24 -12.30 -20.20
N PRO A 106 14.76 -13.53 -20.27
CA PRO A 106 16.17 -13.80 -20.59
C PRO A 106 16.65 -13.20 -21.93
N ARG A 107 15.73 -12.89 -22.84
CA ARG A 107 16.06 -12.21 -24.12
C ARG A 107 16.34 -10.71 -23.91
N ASP A 108 15.85 -10.14 -22.86
CA ASP A 108 15.84 -8.68 -22.64
C ASP A 108 16.85 -8.25 -21.58
N TRP A 109 16.63 -8.59 -20.30
CA TRP A 109 17.39 -8.02 -19.18
C TRP A 109 18.90 -8.28 -19.25
N PRO A 110 19.38 -9.52 -19.45
CA PRO A 110 20.82 -9.76 -19.47
C PRO A 110 21.56 -9.02 -20.59
N ASN A 111 20.82 -8.67 -21.67
CA ASN A 111 21.39 -8.06 -22.86
C ASN A 111 21.26 -6.53 -22.88
N TYR A 112 20.22 -5.97 -22.26
CA TYR A 112 19.84 -4.56 -22.48
C TYR A 112 19.61 -3.78 -21.18
N ARG A 113 19.84 -4.34 -19.99
CA ARG A 113 19.60 -3.68 -18.70
C ARG A 113 20.21 -2.29 -18.57
N ASP A 114 21.37 -2.03 -19.19
CA ASP A 114 22.05 -0.75 -19.13
C ASP A 114 21.26 0.40 -19.77
N PHE A 115 20.28 0.06 -20.62
CA PHE A 115 19.40 1.04 -21.27
C PHE A 115 18.13 1.35 -20.46
N PHE A 116 17.80 0.54 -19.42
CA PHE A 116 16.51 0.60 -18.74
C PHE A 116 16.19 1.99 -18.17
N ILE A 117 17.14 2.60 -17.48
CA ILE A 117 16.97 3.94 -16.89
C ILE A 117 16.78 5.00 -17.98
N ALA A 118 17.55 4.93 -19.04
CA ALA A 118 17.45 5.88 -20.16
C ALA A 118 16.12 5.75 -20.91
N ASP A 119 15.68 4.52 -21.18
CA ASP A 119 14.43 4.22 -21.85
C ASP A 119 13.22 4.63 -21.00
N TYR A 120 13.27 4.41 -19.68
CA TYR A 120 12.19 4.84 -18.79
C TYR A 120 12.07 6.37 -18.73
N ARG A 121 13.20 7.06 -18.66
CA ARG A 121 13.21 8.53 -18.72
C ARG A 121 12.63 9.04 -20.03
N ALA A 122 13.01 8.45 -21.16
CA ALA A 122 12.45 8.81 -22.47
C ALA A 122 10.92 8.62 -22.51
N LEU A 123 10.41 7.55 -21.90
CA LEU A 123 8.96 7.32 -21.75
C LEU A 123 8.30 8.43 -20.92
N ILE A 124 8.85 8.76 -19.76
CA ILE A 124 8.35 9.85 -18.88
C ILE A 124 8.35 11.19 -19.63
N ASP A 125 9.44 11.52 -20.29
CA ASP A 125 9.60 12.78 -21.02
C ASP A 125 8.63 12.88 -22.20
N SER A 126 8.29 11.76 -22.84
CA SER A 126 7.27 11.72 -23.90
C SER A 126 5.89 12.14 -23.40
N PHE A 127 5.50 11.73 -22.19
CA PHE A 127 4.24 12.15 -21.57
C PHE A 127 4.28 13.62 -21.15
N ARG A 128 5.42 14.10 -20.64
CA ARG A 128 5.60 15.53 -20.32
C ARG A 128 5.56 16.43 -21.55
N VAL A 129 6.02 15.94 -22.71
CA VAL A 129 5.87 16.66 -23.98
C VAL A 129 4.40 16.70 -24.43
N ALA A 130 3.67 15.59 -24.25
CA ALA A 130 2.25 15.52 -24.61
C ALA A 130 1.35 16.38 -23.71
N ASN A 131 1.67 16.46 -22.42
CA ASN A 131 1.00 17.33 -21.45
C ASN A 131 2.03 17.80 -20.38
N PRO A 132 2.57 19.01 -20.48
CA PRO A 132 3.58 19.53 -19.55
C PRO A 132 3.13 19.58 -18.09
N GLU A 133 1.83 19.70 -17.84
CA GLU A 133 1.23 19.77 -16.49
C GLU A 133 0.87 18.38 -15.95
N CYS A 134 1.17 17.29 -16.67
CA CYS A 134 0.79 15.96 -16.22
C CYS A 134 1.54 15.56 -14.94
N ARG A 135 0.80 15.00 -13.99
CA ARG A 135 1.35 14.32 -12.84
C ARG A 135 1.65 12.87 -13.20
N ILE A 136 2.88 12.43 -12.99
CA ILE A 136 3.30 11.07 -13.35
C ILE A 136 3.51 10.26 -12.06
N LEU A 137 2.87 9.09 -12.02
CA LEU A 137 3.04 8.06 -11.02
C LEU A 137 3.69 6.85 -11.69
N ILE A 138 4.78 6.35 -11.14
CA ILE A 138 5.38 5.09 -11.57
C ILE A 138 5.21 4.04 -10.50
N ALA A 139 4.89 2.82 -10.88
CA ALA A 139 4.61 1.74 -9.96
C ALA A 139 5.81 0.80 -9.83
N ARG A 140 6.13 0.40 -8.58
CA ARG A 140 6.92 -0.81 -8.35
C ARG A 140 6.21 -1.99 -8.99
N LEU A 141 6.99 -2.95 -9.50
CA LEU A 141 6.42 -4.12 -10.18
C LEU A 141 5.56 -4.95 -9.21
N THR A 142 4.48 -5.51 -9.73
CA THR A 142 3.76 -6.58 -9.03
C THR A 142 4.70 -7.75 -8.74
N PRO A 143 4.47 -8.52 -7.66
CA PRO A 143 5.25 -9.73 -7.42
C PRO A 143 5.03 -10.74 -8.55
N ILE A 144 6.05 -11.58 -8.78
CA ILE A 144 5.92 -12.82 -9.54
C ILE A 144 6.01 -13.96 -8.52
N ALA A 145 4.99 -14.83 -8.48
CA ALA A 145 4.97 -15.90 -7.49
C ALA A 145 6.03 -16.97 -7.79
N ASP A 146 6.57 -17.58 -6.74
CA ASP A 146 7.67 -18.55 -6.80
C ASP A 146 7.42 -19.76 -7.72
N ARG A 147 6.16 -20.12 -7.92
CA ARG A 147 5.77 -21.21 -8.83
C ARG A 147 5.87 -20.86 -10.32
N HIS A 148 6.24 -19.63 -10.66
CA HIS A 148 6.42 -19.24 -12.06
C HIS A 148 7.69 -19.91 -12.64
N PRO A 149 7.62 -20.59 -13.81
CA PRO A 149 8.76 -21.32 -14.36
C PRO A 149 10.02 -20.46 -14.57
N ARG A 150 9.86 -19.18 -14.84
CA ARG A 150 11.00 -18.26 -15.03
C ARG A 150 11.75 -17.95 -13.73
N PHE A 151 11.16 -18.20 -12.55
CA PHE A 151 11.83 -17.94 -11.27
C PHE A 151 13.00 -18.87 -11.01
N GLU A 152 12.99 -20.04 -11.61
CA GLU A 152 14.10 -21.01 -11.51
C GLU A 152 15.33 -20.60 -12.32
N SER A 153 15.21 -19.64 -13.25
CA SER A 153 16.25 -19.23 -14.19
C SER A 153 16.90 -17.85 -13.92
N GLY A 154 16.89 -17.38 -12.67
CA GLY A 154 17.49 -16.07 -12.30
C GLY A 154 16.57 -14.86 -12.49
N THR A 155 15.35 -15.06 -12.96
CA THR A 155 14.36 -13.99 -13.18
C THR A 155 14.02 -13.23 -11.88
N ARG A 156 14.16 -13.88 -10.73
CA ARG A 156 13.97 -13.24 -9.41
C ARG A 156 14.97 -12.12 -9.18
N ASP A 157 16.25 -12.37 -9.41
CA ASP A 157 17.31 -11.38 -9.22
C ASP A 157 17.11 -10.20 -10.17
N TRP A 158 16.71 -10.48 -11.41
CA TRP A 158 16.41 -9.41 -12.38
C TRP A 158 15.18 -8.59 -12.03
N HIS A 159 14.16 -9.22 -11.44
CA HIS A 159 12.99 -8.49 -10.93
C HIS A 159 13.42 -7.51 -9.83
N ASP A 160 14.26 -7.93 -8.91
CA ASP A 160 14.77 -7.07 -7.83
C ASP A 160 15.66 -5.94 -8.37
N GLU A 161 16.53 -6.22 -9.35
CA GLU A 161 17.32 -5.18 -10.04
C GLU A 161 16.42 -4.14 -10.71
N ILE A 162 15.34 -4.56 -11.38
CA ILE A 162 14.37 -3.68 -12.03
C ILE A 162 13.62 -2.85 -10.98
N GLN A 163 13.22 -3.42 -9.85
CA GLN A 163 12.60 -2.69 -8.74
C GLN A 163 13.50 -1.53 -8.27
N LEU A 164 14.78 -1.80 -8.03
CA LEU A 164 15.76 -0.78 -7.63
C LEU A 164 15.94 0.29 -8.70
N ALA A 165 15.93 -0.09 -9.98
CA ALA A 165 16.00 0.87 -11.09
C ALA A 165 14.76 1.77 -11.12
N ILE A 166 13.55 1.24 -10.92
CA ILE A 166 12.30 2.01 -10.86
C ILE A 166 12.32 3.00 -9.68
N GLU A 167 12.74 2.58 -8.50
CA GLU A 167 12.89 3.46 -7.33
C GLU A 167 13.90 4.59 -7.59
N THR A 168 15.00 4.25 -8.26
CA THR A 168 16.04 5.21 -8.67
C THR A 168 15.46 6.25 -9.64
N ILE A 169 14.72 5.79 -10.64
CA ILE A 169 14.07 6.66 -11.63
C ILE A 169 13.05 7.59 -10.98
N ALA A 170 12.21 7.08 -10.08
CA ALA A 170 11.23 7.89 -9.36
C ALA A 170 11.89 9.10 -8.70
N LYS A 171 13.00 8.83 -8.02
CA LYS A 171 13.77 9.86 -7.31
C LYS A 171 14.41 10.88 -8.26
N TYR A 172 15.11 10.42 -9.30
CA TYR A 172 15.85 11.33 -10.20
C TYR A 172 14.93 12.07 -11.18
N ALA A 173 13.85 11.45 -11.64
CA ALA A 173 12.87 12.09 -12.50
C ALA A 173 11.85 12.94 -11.71
N GLN A 174 11.92 12.93 -10.37
CA GLN A 174 10.99 13.61 -9.47
C GLN A 174 9.52 13.28 -9.80
N VAL A 175 9.23 12.00 -9.97
CA VAL A 175 7.88 11.46 -10.16
C VAL A 175 7.45 10.68 -8.92
N GLN A 176 6.15 10.58 -8.71
CA GLN A 176 5.64 9.84 -7.56
C GLN A 176 5.82 8.34 -7.76
N LEU A 177 6.36 7.66 -6.75
CA LEU A 177 6.41 6.20 -6.69
C LEU A 177 5.17 5.67 -5.95
N ILE A 178 4.49 4.69 -6.54
CA ILE A 178 3.45 3.89 -5.87
C ILE A 178 3.89 2.42 -5.82
N ASP A 179 3.34 1.66 -4.89
CA ASP A 179 3.81 0.30 -4.63
C ASP A 179 2.78 -0.76 -5.01
N PHE A 180 2.98 -1.42 -6.17
CA PHE A 180 2.17 -2.56 -6.58
C PHE A 180 2.69 -3.89 -6.03
N HIS A 181 3.90 -3.89 -5.41
CA HIS A 181 4.52 -5.10 -4.90
C HIS A 181 4.02 -5.46 -3.50
N ALA A 182 4.29 -4.60 -2.53
CA ALA A 182 4.05 -4.91 -1.12
C ALA A 182 2.60 -5.29 -0.79
N PRO A 183 1.56 -4.67 -1.37
CA PRO A 183 0.18 -5.06 -1.07
C PRO A 183 -0.24 -6.41 -1.63
N LEU A 184 0.45 -6.93 -2.67
CA LEU A 184 0.15 -8.24 -3.28
C LEU A 184 1.09 -9.34 -2.82
N TYR A 185 2.31 -9.00 -2.39
CA TYR A 185 3.34 -9.98 -2.07
C TYR A 185 2.89 -11.03 -1.04
N PRO A 186 2.14 -10.69 0.02
CA PRO A 186 1.65 -11.69 0.97
C PRO A 186 0.55 -12.60 0.42
N TYR A 187 -0.02 -12.31 -0.75
CA TYR A 187 -1.21 -12.97 -1.29
C TYR A 187 -0.93 -13.63 -2.66
N PRO A 188 -0.03 -14.64 -2.75
CA PRO A 188 0.33 -15.25 -4.02
C PRO A 188 -0.84 -15.96 -4.72
N PHE A 189 -1.91 -16.28 -4.00
CA PHE A 189 -3.15 -16.83 -4.57
C PHE A 189 -3.93 -15.82 -5.41
N MET A 190 -3.75 -14.50 -5.19
CA MET A 190 -4.31 -13.45 -6.06
C MET A 190 -3.61 -13.36 -7.42
N LEU A 191 -2.61 -14.20 -7.67
CA LEU A 191 -1.88 -14.33 -8.93
C LEU A 191 -2.05 -15.75 -9.48
N PRO A 192 -3.22 -16.17 -10.01
CA PRO A 192 -3.53 -17.55 -10.35
C PRO A 192 -2.52 -18.22 -11.29
N ASP A 193 -1.99 -17.46 -12.24
CA ASP A 193 -0.93 -17.91 -13.18
C ASP A 193 0.48 -17.49 -12.75
N ALA A 194 0.63 -17.08 -11.50
CA ALA A 194 1.85 -16.60 -10.86
C ALA A 194 2.33 -15.19 -11.29
N VAL A 195 1.64 -14.51 -12.18
CA VAL A 195 2.01 -13.16 -12.71
C VAL A 195 0.84 -12.19 -12.71
N HIS A 196 -0.32 -12.64 -13.19
CA HIS A 196 -1.45 -11.75 -13.44
C HIS A 196 -2.42 -11.75 -12.25
N PRO A 197 -2.72 -10.57 -11.70
CA PRO A 197 -3.71 -10.44 -10.63
C PRO A 197 -5.10 -10.86 -11.12
N ASP A 198 -5.80 -11.62 -10.28
CA ASP A 198 -7.22 -11.84 -10.41
C ASP A 198 -8.03 -10.57 -10.07
N LYS A 199 -9.36 -10.72 -9.96
CA LYS A 199 -10.23 -9.56 -9.68
C LYS A 199 -9.98 -8.93 -8.30
N GLU A 200 -9.59 -9.72 -7.28
CA GLU A 200 -9.23 -9.24 -5.96
C GLU A 200 -7.89 -8.50 -5.99
N GLY A 201 -6.89 -9.09 -6.62
CA GLY A 201 -5.59 -8.44 -6.83
C GLY A 201 -5.70 -7.16 -7.67
N ALA A 202 -6.54 -7.14 -8.69
CA ALA A 202 -6.81 -5.93 -9.47
C ALA A 202 -7.48 -4.82 -8.63
N ALA A 203 -8.33 -5.18 -7.65
CA ALA A 203 -8.90 -4.21 -6.72
C ALA A 203 -7.83 -3.62 -5.78
N VAL A 204 -6.88 -4.42 -5.33
CA VAL A 204 -5.72 -3.93 -4.53
C VAL A 204 -4.90 -2.92 -5.32
N LEU A 205 -4.60 -3.22 -6.60
CA LEU A 205 -3.87 -2.28 -7.46
C LEU A 205 -4.65 -0.98 -7.70
N ALA A 206 -5.96 -1.08 -7.96
CA ALA A 206 -6.84 0.08 -8.14
C ALA A 206 -6.82 0.99 -6.89
N LYS A 207 -6.91 0.41 -5.69
CA LYS A 207 -6.82 1.12 -4.42
C LYS A 207 -5.48 1.84 -4.28
N THR A 208 -4.38 1.17 -4.60
CA THR A 208 -3.04 1.78 -4.54
C THR A 208 -2.92 3.01 -5.46
N VAL A 209 -3.48 2.93 -6.67
CA VAL A 209 -3.50 4.09 -7.59
C VAL A 209 -4.43 5.19 -7.08
N TYR A 210 -5.61 4.84 -6.57
CA TYR A 210 -6.56 5.78 -5.97
C TYR A 210 -5.90 6.57 -4.84
N GLU A 211 -5.29 5.89 -3.89
CA GLU A 211 -4.53 6.49 -2.79
C GLU A 211 -3.42 7.42 -3.31
N GLY A 212 -2.67 6.95 -4.30
CA GLY A 212 -1.61 7.74 -4.94
C GLY A 212 -2.12 9.00 -5.65
N ILE A 213 -3.31 8.97 -6.26
CA ILE A 213 -3.90 10.12 -6.96
C ILE A 213 -4.53 11.11 -5.98
N THR A 214 -5.33 10.60 -5.05
CA THR A 214 -6.17 11.42 -4.17
C THR A 214 -5.47 11.84 -2.88
N GLY A 215 -4.49 11.06 -2.43
CA GLY A 215 -3.89 11.20 -1.11
C GLY A 215 -4.80 10.72 0.03
N ASP A 216 -5.93 10.10 -0.28
CA ASP A 216 -6.88 9.54 0.69
C ASP A 216 -6.44 8.10 1.05
N PHE A 217 -5.81 7.94 2.20
CA PHE A 217 -5.37 6.67 2.76
C PHE A 217 -6.33 6.12 3.82
N GLY A 218 -7.52 6.73 3.97
CA GLY A 218 -8.53 6.35 4.95
C GLY A 218 -8.32 6.96 6.34
N GLY A 219 -7.52 8.03 6.41
CA GLY A 219 -7.23 8.80 7.62
C GLY A 219 -6.24 8.11 8.57
N LEU A 220 -6.18 8.56 9.82
CA LEU A 220 -5.23 8.09 10.82
C LEU A 220 -5.38 6.59 11.13
N GLN A 221 -4.31 5.85 10.94
CA GLN A 221 -4.19 4.42 11.22
C GLN A 221 -2.87 4.14 11.95
N MET A 222 -2.95 3.33 12.99
CA MET A 222 -1.79 2.85 13.75
C MET A 222 -1.57 1.36 13.50
N PRO A 223 -0.32 0.88 13.51
CA PRO A 223 -0.04 -0.56 13.53
C PRO A 223 -0.77 -1.28 14.67
N GLU A 224 -1.19 -2.52 14.43
CA GLU A 224 -1.98 -3.33 15.37
C GLU A 224 -1.30 -3.57 16.72
N ILE A 225 0.02 -3.48 16.76
CA ILE A 225 0.77 -3.63 18.01
C ILE A 225 0.50 -2.50 19.02
N TYR A 226 -0.02 -1.36 18.56
CA TYR A 226 -0.39 -0.25 19.43
C TYR A 226 -1.78 -0.50 20.02
N THR A 227 -1.81 -1.01 21.23
CA THR A 227 -3.05 -1.20 22.02
C THR A 227 -2.81 -0.73 23.46
N ASP A 228 -3.88 -0.63 24.23
CA ASP A 228 -3.76 -0.41 25.67
C ASP A 228 -2.87 -1.47 26.32
N ASN A 229 -2.28 -1.14 27.44
CA ASN A 229 -1.36 -1.98 28.20
C ASN A 229 -0.02 -2.29 27.50
N MET A 230 0.28 -1.71 26.35
CA MET A 230 1.54 -1.95 25.64
C MET A 230 2.77 -1.54 26.45
N VAL A 231 3.91 -2.12 26.08
CA VAL A 231 5.23 -1.71 26.59
C VAL A 231 6.03 -1.10 25.46
N LEU A 232 6.55 0.09 25.70
CA LEU A 232 7.52 0.76 24.83
C LEU A 232 8.92 0.57 25.39
N GLN A 233 9.91 0.35 24.53
CA GLN A 233 11.30 0.19 24.97
C GLN A 233 11.77 1.46 25.66
N HIS A 234 12.25 1.37 26.91
CA HIS A 234 12.80 2.51 27.63
C HIS A 234 14.27 2.82 27.24
N GLY A 235 14.73 4.00 27.59
CA GLY A 235 16.14 4.36 27.50
C GLY A 235 16.68 4.53 26.08
N ARG A 236 15.86 4.45 25.06
CA ARG A 236 16.21 4.60 23.63
C ARG A 236 15.30 5.58 22.93
N LEU A 237 15.78 6.14 21.83
CA LEU A 237 14.92 6.87 20.89
C LEU A 237 13.85 5.91 20.33
N LEU A 238 12.59 6.32 20.37
CA LEU A 238 11.46 5.53 19.90
C LEU A 238 10.85 6.18 18.67
N THR A 239 10.81 5.48 17.56
CA THR A 239 10.05 5.93 16.40
C THR A 239 8.61 5.46 16.51
N ILE A 240 7.67 6.40 16.66
CA ILE A 240 6.23 6.15 16.56
C ILE A 240 5.82 6.49 15.13
N GLN A 241 5.15 5.55 14.47
CA GLN A 241 4.82 5.66 13.05
C GLN A 241 3.43 5.10 12.75
N GLY A 242 2.87 5.51 11.62
CA GLY A 242 1.58 5.05 11.16
C GLY A 242 1.26 5.58 9.76
N LYS A 243 -0.04 5.53 9.41
CA LYS A 243 -0.57 6.08 8.17
C LYS A 243 -1.61 7.15 8.47
N ALA A 244 -1.76 8.10 7.55
CA ALA A 244 -2.84 9.09 7.52
C ALA A 244 -2.97 9.63 6.08
N ASP A 245 -3.96 10.50 5.84
CA ASP A 245 -4.11 11.12 4.53
C ASP A 245 -2.89 11.99 4.19
N ALA A 246 -2.51 12.02 2.91
CA ALA A 246 -1.33 12.76 2.46
C ALA A 246 -1.42 14.25 2.83
N GLY A 247 -0.35 14.79 3.39
CA GLY A 247 -0.28 16.17 3.84
C GLY A 247 -0.99 16.44 5.18
N GLU A 248 -1.65 15.44 5.78
CA GLU A 248 -2.31 15.61 7.08
C GLU A 248 -1.27 15.76 8.20
N LYS A 249 -1.52 16.67 9.11
CA LYS A 249 -0.65 16.91 10.26
C LYS A 249 -1.00 15.95 11.39
N VAL A 250 -0.05 15.10 11.76
CA VAL A 250 -0.18 14.16 12.87
C VAL A 250 0.55 14.70 14.08
N THR A 251 -0.13 14.70 15.22
CA THR A 251 0.44 15.07 16.52
C THR A 251 0.51 13.84 17.41
N VAL A 252 1.68 13.56 17.95
CA VAL A 252 1.93 12.49 18.91
C VAL A 252 2.29 13.11 20.26
N SER A 253 1.60 12.69 21.31
CA SER A 253 1.84 13.15 22.69
C SER A 253 2.05 11.95 23.62
N ILE A 254 3.14 11.98 24.36
CA ILE A 254 3.45 11.00 25.40
C ILE A 254 4.32 11.66 26.48
N ASP A 255 4.02 11.40 27.75
CA ASP A 255 4.67 12.08 28.89
C ASP A 255 4.55 13.61 28.71
N ARG A 256 5.65 14.33 28.74
CA ARG A 256 5.73 15.79 28.53
C ARG A 256 6.16 16.15 27.11
N GLN A 257 6.15 15.20 26.20
CA GLN A 257 6.56 15.38 24.81
C GLN A 257 5.34 15.53 23.92
N GLN A 258 5.37 16.52 23.04
CA GLN A 258 4.43 16.67 21.95
C GLN A 258 5.20 16.89 20.65
N LEU A 259 5.01 16.00 19.71
CA LEU A 259 5.76 15.93 18.46
C LEU A 259 4.79 15.99 17.30
N GLN A 260 5.25 16.47 16.15
CA GLN A 260 4.41 16.61 14.96
C GLN A 260 5.15 16.10 13.74
N ALA A 261 4.41 15.46 12.83
CA ALA A 261 4.85 15.11 11.50
C ALA A 261 3.78 15.53 10.49
N VAL A 262 4.20 15.75 9.26
CA VAL A 262 3.29 15.86 8.11
C VAL A 262 3.37 14.54 7.35
N THR A 263 2.22 13.96 7.06
CA THR A 263 2.13 12.70 6.31
C THR A 263 2.68 12.88 4.89
N GLY A 264 3.52 11.97 4.47
CA GLY A 264 4.08 11.94 3.13
C GLY A 264 3.03 11.66 2.04
N ALA A 265 3.42 11.82 0.78
CA ALA A 265 2.58 11.48 -0.36
C ALA A 265 2.28 9.97 -0.46
N ASP A 266 3.02 9.14 0.27
CA ASP A 266 2.82 7.69 0.42
C ASP A 266 1.92 7.31 1.60
N GLY A 267 1.32 8.29 2.26
CA GLY A 267 0.44 8.10 3.41
C GLY A 267 1.15 7.74 4.71
N LYS A 268 2.48 7.78 4.76
CA LYS A 268 3.26 7.41 5.95
C LYS A 268 3.70 8.64 6.73
N TRP A 269 3.73 8.49 8.04
CA TRP A 269 4.30 9.47 8.96
C TRP A 269 5.09 8.78 10.06
N ALA A 270 6.07 9.49 10.60
CA ALA A 270 6.86 9.03 11.75
C ALA A 270 7.33 10.23 12.59
N VAL A 271 7.48 10.00 13.89
CA VAL A 271 8.10 10.93 14.84
C VAL A 271 9.03 10.19 15.77
N ASP A 272 10.12 10.83 16.17
CA ASP A 272 11.07 10.28 17.11
C ASP A 272 10.85 10.84 18.52
N VAL A 273 10.37 10.00 19.41
CA VAL A 273 10.13 10.28 20.83
C VAL A 273 11.45 10.12 21.58
N ARG A 274 11.82 11.11 22.38
CA ARG A 274 13.01 11.02 23.27
C ARG A 274 12.82 9.88 24.27
N PRO A 275 13.93 9.30 24.77
CA PRO A 275 13.90 8.18 25.71
C PRO A 275 12.95 8.41 26.88
N LEU A 276 12.05 7.47 27.11
CA LEU A 276 11.18 7.43 28.26
C LEU A 276 11.93 6.81 29.45
N LYS A 277 11.61 7.25 30.67
CA LYS A 277 12.07 6.56 31.89
C LYS A 277 11.33 5.26 32.05
N ALA A 278 12.01 4.23 32.56
CA ALA A 278 11.36 2.99 32.94
C ALA A 278 10.24 3.26 33.96
N GLY A 279 9.10 2.58 33.80
CA GLY A 279 7.90 2.73 34.62
C GLY A 279 6.69 3.18 33.84
N GLY A 280 5.84 3.95 34.45
CA GLY A 280 4.53 4.40 33.94
C GLY A 280 3.50 4.42 35.05
N PRO A 281 2.20 4.37 34.76
CA PRO A 281 1.64 4.31 33.41
C PRO A 281 1.74 5.63 32.65
N TYR A 282 2.05 5.54 31.36
CA TYR A 282 1.96 6.64 30.41
C TYR A 282 0.66 6.55 29.60
N THR A 283 0.29 7.66 28.99
CA THR A 283 -0.76 7.70 27.96
C THR A 283 -0.12 8.16 26.65
N LEU A 284 -0.26 7.37 25.59
CA LEU A 284 0.11 7.76 24.23
C LEU A 284 -1.13 8.26 23.51
N THR A 285 -1.06 9.48 22.99
CA THR A 285 -2.12 10.07 22.16
C THR A 285 -1.55 10.35 20.78
N VAL A 286 -2.25 9.88 19.75
CA VAL A 286 -1.97 10.19 18.35
C VAL A 286 -3.20 10.82 17.74
N SER A 287 -3.07 12.00 17.12
CA SER A 287 -4.21 12.72 16.59
C SER A 287 -3.90 13.47 15.31
N THR A 288 -4.92 13.60 14.47
CA THR A 288 -5.03 14.54 13.37
C THR A 288 -6.17 15.53 13.68
N GLU A 289 -6.49 16.43 12.76
CA GLU A 289 -7.66 17.29 12.91
C GLU A 289 -8.98 16.51 12.95
N LYS A 290 -9.03 15.36 12.24
CA LYS A 290 -10.25 14.55 12.04
C LYS A 290 -10.39 13.41 13.02
N ARG A 291 -9.28 12.84 13.53
CA ARG A 291 -9.26 11.62 14.32
C ARG A 291 -8.29 11.71 15.48
N LYS A 292 -8.64 11.02 16.56
CA LYS A 292 -7.79 10.88 17.74
C LYS A 292 -7.82 9.43 18.21
N GLN A 293 -6.64 8.87 18.50
CA GLN A 293 -6.46 7.57 19.12
C GLN A 293 -5.70 7.77 20.43
N VAL A 294 -6.14 7.09 21.47
CA VAL A 294 -5.55 7.17 22.81
C VAL A 294 -5.26 5.75 23.28
N TYR A 295 -4.06 5.53 23.76
CA TYR A 295 -3.61 4.27 24.32
C TYR A 295 -3.26 4.49 25.78
N GLU A 296 -3.94 3.74 26.66
CA GLU A 296 -3.82 3.89 28.09
C GLU A 296 -2.98 2.80 28.73
N ASN A 297 -2.55 3.03 29.96
CA ASN A 297 -1.76 2.11 30.76
C ASN A 297 -0.49 1.61 30.04
N VAL A 298 0.15 2.49 29.29
CA VAL A 298 1.41 2.22 28.56
C VAL A 298 2.57 2.21 29.57
N LEU A 299 3.40 1.19 29.52
CA LEU A 299 4.64 1.14 30.29
C LEU A 299 5.84 1.45 29.40
N ALA A 300 6.89 1.97 29.99
CA ALA A 300 8.23 1.99 29.42
C ALA A 300 9.10 0.98 30.15
N GLY A 301 9.62 -0.01 29.44
CA GLY A 301 10.35 -1.13 30.02
C GLY A 301 11.22 -1.86 29.01
N GLU A 302 11.71 -3.03 29.39
CA GLU A 302 12.40 -3.93 28.47
C GLU A 302 11.37 -4.67 27.60
N VAL A 303 11.60 -4.68 26.29
CA VAL A 303 10.79 -5.41 25.32
C VAL A 303 11.58 -6.59 24.76
N TRP A 304 11.05 -7.78 24.94
CA TRP A 304 11.67 -9.03 24.51
C TRP A 304 10.85 -9.66 23.39
N LEU A 305 11.52 -10.02 22.28
CA LEU A 305 10.91 -10.87 21.24
C LEU A 305 11.21 -12.32 21.58
N CYS A 306 10.16 -13.05 21.98
CA CYS A 306 10.22 -14.47 22.27
C CYS A 306 9.72 -15.26 21.07
N SER A 307 10.61 -15.93 20.36
CA SER A 307 10.30 -16.71 19.16
C SER A 307 10.97 -18.08 19.22
N GLY A 308 10.33 -19.10 18.67
CA GLY A 308 10.85 -20.45 18.64
C GLY A 308 9.82 -21.49 18.27
N GLN A 309 10.04 -22.71 18.70
CA GLN A 309 9.14 -23.85 18.51
C GLN A 309 8.28 -24.09 19.76
N SER A 310 7.78 -25.32 19.91
CA SER A 310 6.90 -25.77 21.02
C SER A 310 7.41 -25.44 22.42
N ASN A 311 8.74 -25.41 22.64
CA ASN A 311 9.29 -25.02 23.94
C ASN A 311 9.09 -23.54 24.27
N MET A 312 8.86 -22.69 23.28
CA MET A 312 8.55 -21.28 23.50
C MET A 312 7.10 -21.08 23.95
N GLU A 313 6.22 -22.02 23.69
CA GLU A 313 4.84 -22.07 24.15
C GLU A 313 4.70 -22.80 25.50
N PHE A 314 5.78 -23.01 26.24
CA PHE A 314 5.77 -23.72 27.51
C PHE A 314 5.12 -22.88 28.62
N TYR A 315 3.92 -23.25 29.02
CA TYR A 315 3.17 -22.55 30.05
C TYR A 315 3.74 -22.80 31.48
N LEU A 316 3.67 -21.79 32.33
CA LEU A 316 4.15 -21.88 33.71
C LEU A 316 3.48 -23.02 34.49
N ASN A 317 2.21 -23.30 34.22
CA ASN A 317 1.48 -24.40 34.84
C ASN A 317 1.98 -25.80 34.43
N TRP A 318 2.85 -25.91 33.45
CA TRP A 318 3.52 -27.18 33.02
C TRP A 318 4.89 -27.35 33.68
N SER A 319 5.37 -26.31 34.40
CA SER A 319 6.66 -26.38 35.07
C SER A 319 6.59 -27.33 36.30
N ALA A 320 7.76 -27.89 36.66
CA ALA A 320 7.88 -28.72 37.85
C ALA A 320 7.54 -27.96 39.15
N THR A 321 7.64 -26.63 39.14
CA THR A 321 7.38 -25.74 40.27
C THR A 321 6.03 -25.04 40.19
N ALA A 322 5.15 -25.45 39.26
CA ALA A 322 3.86 -24.80 39.00
C ALA A 322 3.02 -24.53 40.25
N ALA A 323 2.94 -25.51 41.16
CA ALA A 323 2.15 -25.37 42.38
C ALA A 323 2.63 -24.24 43.32
N GLN A 324 3.91 -23.87 43.24
CA GLN A 324 4.51 -22.78 44.01
C GLN A 324 4.47 -21.45 43.24
N ASP A 325 4.77 -21.49 41.93
CA ASP A 325 5.01 -20.30 41.12
C ASP A 325 3.73 -19.67 40.58
N VAL A 326 2.76 -20.47 40.14
CA VAL A 326 1.50 -19.96 39.57
C VAL A 326 0.75 -19.02 40.50
N PRO A 327 0.57 -19.33 41.82
CA PRO A 327 -0.12 -18.43 42.73
C PRO A 327 0.57 -17.06 42.93
N GLN A 328 1.84 -16.96 42.59
CA GLN A 328 2.67 -15.75 42.76
C GLN A 328 3.01 -15.08 41.40
N ALA A 329 2.52 -15.61 40.28
CA ALA A 329 2.92 -15.17 38.97
C ALA A 329 2.30 -13.82 38.53
N ALA A 330 1.19 -13.43 39.17
CA ALA A 330 0.53 -12.17 38.83
C ALA A 330 1.46 -10.96 39.02
N ASN A 331 1.74 -10.25 37.98
CA ASN A 331 2.64 -9.07 38.02
C ASN A 331 2.18 -8.01 37.01
N SER A 332 1.66 -6.90 37.53
CA SER A 332 1.14 -5.81 36.73
C SER A 332 2.22 -5.06 35.90
N ASN A 333 3.51 -5.33 36.13
CA ASN A 333 4.61 -4.77 35.35
C ASN A 333 5.04 -5.67 34.19
N ILE A 334 4.52 -6.90 34.09
CA ILE A 334 4.74 -7.81 32.98
C ILE A 334 3.55 -7.74 32.04
N ARG A 335 3.83 -7.59 30.77
CA ARG A 335 2.84 -7.52 29.69
C ARG A 335 3.18 -8.52 28.61
N PHE A 336 2.16 -9.08 28.00
CA PHE A 336 2.29 -10.02 26.89
C PHE A 336 1.56 -9.52 25.66
N TYR A 337 2.23 -9.59 24.51
CA TYR A 337 1.62 -9.52 23.20
C TYR A 337 1.71 -10.92 22.60
N ASP A 338 0.72 -11.76 22.86
CA ASP A 338 0.75 -13.19 22.58
C ASP A 338 0.08 -13.50 21.24
N MET A 339 0.89 -13.70 20.20
CA MET A 339 0.45 -14.01 18.85
C MET A 339 0.08 -15.49 18.72
N LYS A 340 -1.12 -15.84 19.18
CA LYS A 340 -1.62 -17.22 19.10
C LYS A 340 -2.18 -17.55 17.73
N ALA A 341 -1.77 -18.71 17.20
CA ALA A 341 -2.39 -19.27 16.02
C ALA A 341 -3.88 -19.59 16.27
N ARG A 342 -4.73 -19.38 15.27
CA ARG A 342 -6.16 -19.71 15.32
C ARG A 342 -6.40 -21.21 15.29
N TRP A 343 -5.51 -21.95 14.62
CA TRP A 343 -5.60 -23.40 14.41
C TRP A 343 -4.34 -24.09 14.86
N ARG A 344 -4.48 -25.37 15.16
CA ARG A 344 -3.33 -26.20 15.50
C ARG A 344 -2.48 -26.43 14.24
N THR A 345 -1.18 -26.21 14.37
CA THR A 345 -0.22 -26.39 13.28
C THR A 345 0.18 -27.84 13.04
N ASP A 346 -0.19 -28.74 13.95
CA ASP A 346 0.05 -30.18 13.89
C ASP A 346 -1.11 -30.97 13.25
N ALA A 347 -2.12 -30.30 12.72
CA ALA A 347 -3.20 -30.95 11.99
C ALA A 347 -2.67 -31.55 10.68
N VAL A 348 -3.01 -32.80 10.43
CA VAL A 348 -2.58 -33.52 9.21
C VAL A 348 -3.30 -32.96 7.99
N GLU A 349 -4.54 -32.56 8.17
CA GLU A 349 -5.37 -31.97 7.10
C GLU A 349 -6.13 -30.77 7.66
N TRP A 350 -6.20 -29.71 6.87
CA TRP A 350 -7.03 -28.53 7.14
C TRP A 350 -8.19 -28.50 6.16
N ASP A 351 -9.36 -28.14 6.63
CA ASP A 351 -10.50 -27.94 5.76
C ASP A 351 -10.34 -26.67 4.88
N ALA A 352 -11.20 -26.56 3.88
CA ALA A 352 -11.14 -25.48 2.90
C ALA A 352 -11.27 -24.09 3.55
N SER A 353 -12.01 -23.97 4.64
CA SER A 353 -12.20 -22.67 5.33
C SER A 353 -10.94 -22.23 6.09
N VAL A 354 -10.22 -23.18 6.67
CA VAL A 354 -8.92 -22.91 7.31
C VAL A 354 -7.90 -22.52 6.26
N LEU A 355 -7.82 -23.25 5.13
CA LEU A 355 -6.92 -22.91 4.03
C LEU A 355 -7.23 -21.54 3.43
N ASP A 356 -8.51 -21.21 3.25
CA ASP A 356 -8.93 -19.88 2.80
C ASP A 356 -8.46 -18.78 3.77
N SER A 357 -8.67 -18.98 5.06
CA SER A 357 -8.25 -18.03 6.09
C SER A 357 -6.73 -17.86 6.16
N LEU A 358 -5.96 -18.96 5.96
CA LEU A 358 -4.49 -18.90 5.87
C LEU A 358 -4.03 -18.09 4.65
N ASN A 359 -4.68 -18.31 3.52
CA ASN A 359 -4.41 -17.56 2.30
C ASN A 359 -4.69 -16.06 2.44
N HIS A 360 -5.63 -15.69 3.34
CA HIS A 360 -5.92 -14.31 3.68
C HIS A 360 -5.13 -13.79 4.88
N LEU A 361 -4.04 -14.44 5.25
CA LEU A 361 -3.17 -14.11 6.38
C LEU A 361 -3.89 -14.02 7.75
N GLN A 362 -5.03 -14.70 7.89
CA GLN A 362 -5.81 -14.75 9.13
C GLN A 362 -5.35 -15.88 10.06
N TYR A 363 -4.07 -16.20 10.02
CA TYR A 363 -3.48 -17.29 10.79
C TYR A 363 -3.49 -17.00 12.30
N TYR A 364 -3.19 -15.76 12.68
CA TYR A 364 -3.17 -15.37 14.07
C TYR A 364 -4.53 -14.82 14.53
N LYS A 365 -4.83 -15.02 15.81
CA LYS A 365 -5.97 -14.34 16.45
C LYS A 365 -5.68 -12.86 16.57
N ASP A 366 -6.74 -12.07 16.62
CA ASP A 366 -6.61 -10.66 16.98
C ASP A 366 -5.92 -10.58 18.34
N THR A 367 -4.81 -9.87 18.38
CA THR A 367 -3.91 -9.82 19.52
C THR A 367 -3.87 -8.42 20.09
N GLN A 368 -3.80 -8.35 21.40
CA GLN A 368 -3.59 -7.09 22.12
C GLN A 368 -2.66 -7.35 23.31
N TRP A 369 -2.06 -6.29 23.82
CA TRP A 369 -1.26 -6.38 25.02
C TRP A 369 -2.14 -6.72 26.24
N THR A 370 -1.72 -7.70 27.00
CA THR A 370 -2.39 -8.14 28.21
C THR A 370 -1.47 -8.03 29.42
N VAL A 371 -2.06 -7.79 30.58
CA VAL A 371 -1.36 -7.77 31.87
C VAL A 371 -1.16 -9.21 32.36
N CYS A 372 0.01 -9.52 32.90
CA CYS A 372 0.23 -10.81 33.58
C CYS A 372 -0.63 -10.87 34.85
N SER A 373 -1.64 -11.74 34.86
CA SER A 373 -2.61 -11.93 35.92
C SER A 373 -2.79 -13.41 36.26
#